data_ad9f723aa1aa889a793e52d3ae3b7932
#
_entry.id   ad9f723aa1aa889a793e52d3ae3b7932
#
_cell.length_a   1.000
_cell.length_b   1.000
_cell.length_c   1.000
_cell.angle_alpha   90.00
_cell.angle_beta   90.00
_cell.angle_gamma   90.00
#
_symmetry.space_group_name_H-M   'P 1'
#
loop_
_entity.id
_entity.type
_entity.pdbx_description
1 polymer ?
#
loop_
_entity_poly.entity_id
_entity_poly.type
_entity_poly.pdbx_seq_one_letter_code
_entity_poly.pdbx_strand_id
1 'polypeptide(L)'
;CIFMAPPARFVTQLMNELFGWMKEVKAQMHPLILSSVFHYEFVFIHPFTDGNGRMARLWHTAILAKWNPIFEYIPIESQIEKFQDDYYDAIAKCHVEGESTVFIEFMLTQIDNILAELLNQMTNSTTDDAILDADGANHGADNMESRLLSGLKQNPYITQTDLAKELSLSRRTVQRIMKELMNDGK
;
A
#
# COMPACT_ATOMS: atom_id res chain seq x y z
N CYS A 1 3.70 -17.99 -23.24
CA CYS A 1 3.97 -19.27 -22.57
C CYS A 1 2.70 -19.69 -21.83
N ILE A 2 2.23 -20.93 -22.02
CA ILE A 2 1.06 -21.41 -21.26
C ILE A 2 1.60 -21.93 -19.92
N PHE A 3 1.23 -21.28 -18.82
CA PHE A 3 1.51 -21.79 -17.48
C PHE A 3 0.82 -23.14 -17.30
N MET A 4 1.58 -24.14 -16.91
CA MET A 4 1.05 -25.49 -16.63
C MET A 4 1.31 -25.81 -15.15
N ALA A 5 0.25 -25.77 -14.34
CA ALA A 5 0.34 -26.16 -12.94
C ALA A 5 0.76 -27.61 -12.77
N PRO A 6 1.46 -27.97 -11.68
CA PRO A 6 1.77 -29.37 -11.36
C PRO A 6 0.50 -30.22 -11.28
N PRO A 7 0.57 -31.52 -11.61
CA PRO A 7 -0.56 -32.45 -11.44
C PRO A 7 -1.09 -32.43 -10.00
N ALA A 8 -2.41 -32.43 -9.82
CA ALA A 8 -3.10 -32.31 -8.53
C ALA A 8 -2.58 -33.30 -7.46
N ARG A 9 -2.13 -34.50 -7.86
CA ARG A 9 -1.57 -35.52 -6.94
C ARG A 9 -0.30 -35.04 -6.21
N PHE A 10 0.43 -34.06 -6.73
CA PHE A 10 1.66 -33.55 -6.15
C PHE A 10 1.43 -32.29 -5.28
N VAL A 11 0.27 -31.65 -5.38
CA VAL A 11 0.00 -30.37 -4.71
C VAL A 11 0.21 -30.47 -3.20
N THR A 12 -0.31 -31.49 -2.54
CA THR A 12 -0.15 -31.67 -1.08
C THR A 12 1.32 -31.82 -0.69
N GLN A 13 2.09 -32.58 -1.46
CA GLN A 13 3.51 -32.77 -1.20
C GLN A 13 4.27 -31.45 -1.38
N LEU A 14 4.08 -30.77 -2.52
CA LEU A 14 4.74 -29.49 -2.83
C LEU A 14 4.41 -28.40 -1.81
N MET A 15 3.15 -28.33 -1.36
CA MET A 15 2.77 -27.39 -0.30
C MET A 15 3.46 -27.69 1.04
N ASN A 16 3.58 -28.97 1.41
CA ASN A 16 4.31 -29.38 2.62
C ASN A 16 5.80 -29.02 2.52
N GLU A 17 6.40 -29.23 1.35
CA GLU A 17 7.79 -28.87 1.07
C GLU A 17 7.99 -27.35 1.15
N LEU A 18 7.10 -26.54 0.56
CA LEU A 18 7.14 -25.08 0.62
C LEU A 18 7.07 -24.56 2.07
N PHE A 19 6.13 -25.07 2.87
CA PHE A 19 6.03 -24.67 4.28
C PHE A 19 7.19 -25.19 5.13
N GLY A 20 7.72 -26.37 4.81
CA GLY A 20 8.91 -26.94 5.43
C GLY A 20 10.12 -26.06 5.17
N TRP A 21 10.39 -25.75 3.90
CA TRP A 21 11.44 -24.84 3.48
C TRP A 21 11.34 -23.48 4.18
N MET A 22 10.17 -22.85 4.18
CA MET A 22 9.97 -21.57 4.85
C MET A 22 10.34 -21.62 6.35
N LYS A 23 10.01 -22.72 7.04
CA LYS A 23 10.36 -22.88 8.48
C LYS A 23 11.87 -22.97 8.70
N GLU A 24 12.57 -23.64 7.79
CA GLU A 24 14.03 -23.85 7.89
C GLU A 24 14.80 -22.56 7.62
N VAL A 25 14.39 -21.80 6.56
CA VAL A 25 15.17 -20.65 6.10
C VAL A 25 14.80 -19.30 6.75
N LYS A 26 13.65 -19.22 7.43
CA LYS A 26 13.11 -17.95 7.97
C LYS A 26 14.05 -17.20 8.94
N ALA A 27 15.00 -17.90 9.55
CA ALA A 27 15.98 -17.29 10.47
C ALA A 27 17.23 -16.76 9.74
N GLN A 28 17.44 -17.18 8.49
CA GLN A 28 18.65 -16.89 7.72
C GLN A 28 18.38 -16.01 6.51
N MET A 29 17.15 -16.03 6.00
CA MET A 29 16.75 -15.30 4.80
C MET A 29 16.03 -14.00 5.17
N HIS A 30 16.37 -12.92 4.46
CA HIS A 30 15.70 -11.63 4.66
C HIS A 30 14.20 -11.76 4.32
N PRO A 31 13.27 -11.22 5.14
CA PRO A 31 11.83 -11.40 4.94
C PRO A 31 11.29 -10.91 3.58
N LEU A 32 11.88 -9.88 3.00
CA LEU A 32 11.52 -9.40 1.65
C LEU A 32 11.82 -10.47 0.59
N ILE A 33 12.95 -11.20 0.70
CA ILE A 33 13.29 -12.28 -0.22
C ILE A 33 12.41 -13.50 0.05
N LEU A 34 12.30 -13.88 1.33
CA LEU A 34 11.48 -15.01 1.77
C LEU A 34 10.03 -14.92 1.25
N SER A 35 9.42 -13.74 1.43
CA SER A 35 8.03 -13.51 1.01
C SER A 35 7.87 -13.56 -0.51
N SER A 36 8.85 -13.05 -1.27
CA SER A 36 8.84 -13.07 -2.73
C SER A 36 9.01 -14.49 -3.28
N VAL A 37 9.95 -15.27 -2.74
CA VAL A 37 10.12 -16.69 -3.12
C VAL A 37 8.88 -17.49 -2.76
N PHE A 38 8.35 -17.32 -1.55
CA PHE A 38 7.12 -18.02 -1.12
C PHE A 38 5.94 -17.69 -2.04
N HIS A 39 5.78 -16.42 -2.42
CA HIS A 39 4.73 -15.98 -3.34
C HIS A 39 4.86 -16.68 -4.70
N TYR A 40 6.06 -16.66 -5.29
CA TYR A 40 6.31 -17.30 -6.58
C TYR A 40 6.01 -18.79 -6.55
N GLU A 41 6.56 -19.51 -5.58
CA GLU A 41 6.36 -20.94 -5.41
C GLU A 41 4.88 -21.31 -5.18
N PHE A 42 4.17 -20.50 -4.38
CA PHE A 42 2.74 -20.71 -4.15
C PHE A 42 1.92 -20.57 -5.45
N VAL A 43 2.22 -19.55 -6.25
CA VAL A 43 1.58 -19.37 -7.57
C VAL A 43 1.93 -20.52 -8.51
N PHE A 44 3.18 -20.99 -8.48
CA PHE A 44 3.65 -22.13 -9.28
C PHE A 44 2.94 -23.44 -8.90
N ILE A 45 2.83 -23.75 -7.62
CA ILE A 45 2.14 -24.97 -7.13
C ILE A 45 0.65 -24.95 -7.48
N HIS A 46 0.04 -23.76 -7.48
CA HIS A 46 -1.35 -23.53 -7.87
C HIS A 46 -2.37 -24.41 -7.12
N PRO A 47 -2.40 -24.37 -5.77
CA PRO A 47 -3.13 -25.36 -4.96
C PRO A 47 -4.65 -25.28 -5.07
N PHE A 48 -5.21 -24.17 -5.57
CA PHE A 48 -6.65 -23.96 -5.66
C PHE A 48 -7.12 -23.87 -7.11
N THR A 49 -8.41 -24.14 -7.34
CA THR A 49 -9.02 -23.96 -8.66
C THR A 49 -9.18 -22.49 -9.04
N ASP A 50 -9.30 -21.59 -8.04
CA ASP A 50 -9.33 -20.13 -8.19
C ASP A 50 -8.76 -19.45 -6.95
N GLY A 51 -8.34 -18.20 -7.10
CA GLY A 51 -7.84 -17.38 -6.00
C GLY A 51 -6.37 -17.58 -5.62
N ASN A 52 -5.59 -18.35 -6.37
CA ASN A 52 -4.18 -18.60 -6.07
C ASN A 52 -3.36 -17.30 -5.96
N GLY A 53 -3.54 -16.36 -6.87
CA GLY A 53 -2.87 -15.05 -6.82
C GLY A 53 -3.25 -14.24 -5.57
N ARG A 54 -4.53 -14.22 -5.18
CA ARG A 54 -5.00 -13.56 -3.95
C ARG A 54 -4.37 -14.19 -2.71
N MET A 55 -4.35 -15.52 -2.65
CA MET A 55 -3.73 -16.24 -1.54
C MET A 55 -2.22 -16.04 -1.47
N ALA A 56 -1.52 -16.02 -2.60
CA ALA A 56 -0.09 -15.74 -2.66
C ALA A 56 0.22 -14.32 -2.14
N ARG A 57 -0.56 -13.31 -2.53
CA ARG A 57 -0.43 -11.94 -2.04
C ARG A 57 -0.72 -11.84 -0.54
N LEU A 58 -1.75 -12.52 -0.06
CA LEU A 58 -2.07 -12.58 1.37
C LEU A 58 -0.90 -13.18 2.18
N TRP A 59 -0.31 -14.28 1.74
CA TRP A 59 0.86 -14.87 2.38
C TRP A 59 2.07 -13.95 2.32
N HIS A 60 2.29 -13.29 1.20
CA HIS A 60 3.37 -12.30 1.05
C HIS A 60 3.25 -11.20 2.11
N THR A 61 2.07 -10.57 2.20
CA THR A 61 1.79 -9.54 3.22
C THR A 61 1.91 -10.09 4.64
N ALA A 62 1.40 -11.29 4.93
CA ALA A 62 1.46 -11.88 6.26
C ALA A 62 2.91 -12.17 6.72
N ILE A 63 3.77 -12.63 5.80
CA ILE A 63 5.19 -12.86 6.10
C ILE A 63 5.89 -11.52 6.42
N LEU A 64 5.63 -10.48 5.62
CA LEU A 64 6.20 -9.15 5.82
C LEU A 64 5.66 -8.47 7.07
N ALA A 65 4.37 -8.53 7.33
CA ALA A 65 3.73 -7.95 8.51
C ALA A 65 4.24 -8.57 9.82
N LYS A 66 4.55 -9.85 9.80
CA LYS A 66 5.18 -10.52 10.96
C LYS A 66 6.59 -10.00 11.25
N TRP A 67 7.31 -9.54 10.24
CA TRP A 67 8.63 -8.93 10.39
C TRP A 67 8.51 -7.46 10.78
N ASN A 68 7.68 -6.70 10.08
CA ASN A 68 7.44 -5.29 10.39
C ASN A 68 5.95 -4.96 10.17
N PRO A 69 5.20 -4.58 11.23
CA PRO A 69 3.76 -4.31 11.18
C PRO A 69 3.33 -3.25 10.16
N ILE A 70 4.25 -2.39 9.69
CA ILE A 70 3.94 -1.38 8.67
C ILE A 70 3.40 -2.01 7.39
N PHE A 71 3.82 -3.26 7.09
CA PHE A 71 3.37 -3.97 5.89
C PHE A 71 1.90 -4.37 5.91
N GLU A 72 1.20 -4.29 7.05
CA GLU A 72 -0.25 -4.43 7.10
C GLU A 72 -0.98 -3.27 6.41
N TYR A 73 -0.31 -2.11 6.30
CA TYR A 73 -0.87 -0.88 5.74
C TYR A 73 -0.34 -0.55 4.34
N ILE A 74 0.66 -1.29 3.85
CA ILE A 74 1.26 -1.08 2.53
C ILE A 74 0.40 -1.79 1.48
N PRO A 75 -0.17 -1.08 0.49
CA PRO A 75 -1.11 -1.63 -0.48
C PRO A 75 -0.40 -2.41 -1.61
N ILE A 76 0.35 -3.46 -1.26
CA ILE A 76 1.10 -4.29 -2.22
C ILE A 76 0.16 -4.89 -3.28
N GLU A 77 -1.05 -5.30 -2.89
CA GLU A 77 -2.04 -5.87 -3.82
C GLU A 77 -2.44 -4.87 -4.91
N SER A 78 -2.77 -3.64 -4.52
CA SER A 78 -3.14 -2.58 -5.47
C SER A 78 -1.97 -2.20 -6.40
N GLN A 79 -0.74 -2.28 -5.91
CA GLN A 79 0.44 -2.03 -6.73
C GLN A 79 0.65 -3.14 -7.77
N ILE A 80 0.54 -4.40 -7.38
CA ILE A 80 0.62 -5.53 -8.33
C ILE A 80 -0.50 -5.44 -9.37
N GLU A 81 -1.70 -5.00 -8.98
CA GLU A 81 -2.81 -4.81 -9.91
C GLU A 81 -2.52 -3.72 -10.96
N LYS A 82 -1.87 -2.61 -10.58
CA LYS A 82 -1.43 -1.57 -11.52
C LYS A 82 -0.42 -2.07 -12.55
N PHE A 83 0.44 -3.01 -12.17
CA PHE A 83 1.52 -3.57 -12.98
C PHE A 83 1.29 -5.05 -13.29
N GLN A 84 0.04 -5.40 -13.57
CA GLN A 84 -0.39 -6.80 -13.74
C GLN A 84 0.31 -7.50 -14.91
N ASP A 85 0.54 -6.80 -16.01
CA ASP A 85 1.24 -7.36 -17.18
C ASP A 85 2.70 -7.68 -16.85
N ASP A 86 3.41 -6.75 -16.19
CA ASP A 86 4.80 -6.96 -15.75
C ASP A 86 4.90 -8.09 -14.71
N TYR A 87 3.91 -8.22 -13.84
CA TYR A 87 3.81 -9.32 -12.88
C TYR A 87 3.72 -10.69 -13.58
N TYR A 88 2.85 -10.82 -14.57
CA TYR A 88 2.74 -12.08 -15.33
C TYR A 88 3.97 -12.34 -16.20
N ASP A 89 4.58 -11.31 -16.76
CA ASP A 89 5.82 -11.42 -17.53
C ASP A 89 6.98 -11.89 -16.65
N ALA A 90 7.11 -11.38 -15.43
CA ALA A 90 8.12 -11.83 -14.48
C ALA A 90 7.95 -13.31 -14.12
N ILE A 91 6.71 -13.76 -13.84
CA ILE A 91 6.41 -15.16 -13.58
C ILE A 91 6.75 -16.03 -14.80
N ALA A 92 6.38 -15.59 -16.02
CA ALA A 92 6.63 -16.35 -17.25
C ALA A 92 8.13 -16.49 -17.53
N LYS A 93 8.93 -15.45 -17.31
CA LYS A 93 10.40 -15.49 -17.44
C LYS A 93 11.01 -16.48 -16.46
N CYS A 94 10.65 -16.37 -15.18
CA CYS A 94 11.11 -17.31 -14.15
C CYS A 94 10.80 -18.77 -14.50
N HIS A 95 9.61 -19.01 -15.06
CA HIS A 95 9.21 -20.35 -15.48
C HIS A 95 10.08 -20.91 -16.63
N VAL A 96 10.52 -20.04 -17.55
CA VAL A 96 11.40 -20.43 -18.66
C VAL A 96 12.84 -20.65 -18.18
N GLU A 97 13.31 -19.81 -17.28
CA GLU A 97 14.69 -19.82 -16.77
C GLU A 97 14.91 -20.86 -15.66
N GLY A 98 13.84 -21.33 -15.03
CA GLY A 98 13.89 -22.29 -13.92
C GLY A 98 14.40 -21.70 -12.61
N GLU A 99 14.32 -20.37 -12.46
CA GLU A 99 14.74 -19.64 -11.25
C GLU A 99 13.77 -18.50 -10.94
N SER A 100 13.74 -18.00 -9.69
CA SER A 100 12.79 -16.98 -9.23
C SER A 100 13.36 -15.56 -9.16
N THR A 101 14.58 -15.35 -9.64
CA THR A 101 15.32 -14.08 -9.50
C THR A 101 14.55 -12.90 -10.09
N VAL A 102 14.06 -13.01 -11.32
CA VAL A 102 13.32 -11.93 -12.02
C VAL A 102 12.05 -11.56 -11.25
N PHE A 103 11.35 -12.53 -10.68
CA PHE A 103 10.16 -12.27 -9.87
C PHE A 103 10.49 -11.59 -8.54
N ILE A 104 11.58 -12.01 -7.88
CA ILE A 104 12.06 -11.38 -6.65
C ILE A 104 12.40 -9.91 -6.91
N GLU A 105 13.15 -9.61 -7.95
CA GLU A 105 13.52 -8.26 -8.36
C GLU A 105 12.29 -7.39 -8.66
N PHE A 106 11.30 -7.95 -9.38
CA PHE A 106 10.02 -7.29 -9.62
C PHE A 106 9.34 -6.91 -8.29
N MET A 107 9.17 -7.87 -7.37
CA MET A 107 8.50 -7.63 -6.10
C MET A 107 9.22 -6.60 -5.24
N LEU A 108 10.55 -6.65 -5.17
CA LEU A 108 11.35 -5.66 -4.45
C LEU A 108 11.20 -4.27 -5.05
N THR A 109 11.19 -4.15 -6.38
CA THR A 109 10.97 -2.89 -7.09
C THR A 109 9.58 -2.32 -6.79
N GLN A 110 8.53 -3.15 -6.77
CA GLN A 110 7.20 -2.68 -6.43
C GLN A 110 7.10 -2.19 -4.97
N ILE A 111 7.73 -2.89 -4.04
CA ILE A 111 7.77 -2.47 -2.63
C ILE A 111 8.52 -1.14 -2.48
N ASP A 112 9.67 -0.99 -3.12
CA ASP A 112 10.46 0.25 -3.11
C ASP A 112 9.66 1.44 -3.66
N ASN A 113 8.98 1.26 -4.78
CA ASN A 113 8.12 2.28 -5.39
C ASN A 113 6.99 2.73 -4.45
N ILE A 114 6.33 1.79 -3.77
CA ILE A 114 5.28 2.13 -2.79
C ILE A 114 5.85 2.92 -1.62
N LEU A 115 6.98 2.46 -1.07
CA LEU A 115 7.63 3.12 0.06
C LEU A 115 8.09 4.53 -0.31
N ALA A 116 8.67 4.72 -1.49
CA ALA A 116 9.05 6.03 -2.00
C ALA A 116 7.84 6.96 -2.18
N GLU A 117 6.72 6.45 -2.71
CA GLU A 117 5.48 7.22 -2.86
C GLU A 117 4.92 7.65 -1.48
N LEU A 118 4.88 6.73 -0.51
CA LEU A 118 4.43 7.03 0.86
C LEU A 118 5.32 8.05 1.55
N LEU A 119 6.65 7.95 1.42
CA LEU A 119 7.58 8.93 1.96
C LEU A 119 7.39 10.31 1.34
N ASN A 120 7.20 10.40 0.03
CA ASN A 120 6.92 11.65 -0.66
C ASN A 120 5.61 12.28 -0.20
N GLN A 121 4.57 11.50 0.03
CA GLN A 121 3.30 11.99 0.57
C GLN A 121 3.46 12.54 1.99
N MET A 122 4.25 11.87 2.84
CA MET A 122 4.53 12.33 4.20
C MET A 122 5.34 13.62 4.23
N THR A 123 6.38 13.74 3.38
CA THR A 123 7.22 14.94 3.31
C THR A 123 6.48 16.14 2.74
N ASN A 124 5.64 15.95 1.73
CA ASN A 124 4.82 17.02 1.16
C ASN A 124 3.76 17.50 2.17
N SER A 125 3.21 16.60 2.98
CA SER A 125 2.28 16.99 4.05
C SER A 125 2.95 17.81 5.16
N THR A 126 4.25 17.58 5.43
CA THR A 126 5.00 18.35 6.44
C THR A 126 5.51 19.69 5.90
N THR A 127 5.76 19.81 4.59
CA THR A 127 6.15 21.10 3.99
C THR A 127 4.97 22.08 3.86
N ASP A 128 3.76 21.57 3.61
CA ASP A 128 2.55 22.40 3.63
C ASP A 128 2.24 22.92 5.06
N ASP A 129 2.49 22.15 6.10
CA ASP A 129 2.37 22.57 7.50
C ASP A 129 3.49 23.59 7.91
N ALA A 130 4.72 23.43 7.36
CA ALA A 130 5.86 24.30 7.71
C ALA A 130 5.85 25.69 7.02
N ILE A 131 5.19 25.81 5.86
CA ILE A 131 5.06 27.10 5.16
C ILE A 131 3.98 27.97 5.81
N LEU A 132 3.04 27.39 6.56
CA LEU A 132 1.98 28.13 7.24
C LEU A 132 2.38 28.66 8.63
N ASP A 133 3.46 28.13 9.24
CA ASP A 133 3.96 28.60 10.54
C ASP A 133 5.00 29.75 10.44
N ALA A 134 5.44 30.12 9.22
CA ALA A 134 6.46 31.15 9.01
C ALA A 134 5.92 32.55 8.77
N ASP A 135 4.62 32.75 8.56
CA ASP A 135 4.03 34.08 8.39
C ASP A 135 2.93 34.39 9.43
N GLY A 136 3.35 35.06 10.47
CA GLY A 136 2.57 36.15 11.14
C GLY A 136 1.41 35.73 12.01
N ALA A 137 1.73 35.67 13.25
CA ALA A 137 0.86 35.91 14.38
C ALA A 137 -0.35 36.84 14.10
N ASN A 138 -1.55 36.34 14.48
CA ASN A 138 -2.61 37.15 15.13
C ASN A 138 -3.55 38.05 14.33
N HIS A 139 -3.71 37.91 13.00
CA HIS A 139 -4.83 38.63 12.33
C HIS A 139 -5.60 37.76 11.30
N GLY A 140 -5.26 36.49 11.14
CA GLY A 140 -5.85 35.63 10.11
C GLY A 140 -6.96 34.68 10.58
N ALA A 141 -7.04 34.35 11.86
CA ALA A 141 -7.94 33.33 12.38
C ALA A 141 -9.43 33.73 12.24
N ASP A 142 -9.79 34.94 12.62
CA ASP A 142 -11.19 35.46 12.50
C ASP A 142 -11.67 35.53 11.04
N ASN A 143 -10.75 35.79 10.10
CA ASN A 143 -11.08 35.82 8.67
C ASN A 143 -11.28 34.45 8.09
N MET A 144 -10.51 33.45 8.52
CA MET A 144 -10.64 32.07 8.04
C MET A 144 -11.91 31.37 8.55
N GLU A 145 -12.24 31.55 9.83
CA GLU A 145 -13.49 31.06 10.41
C GLU A 145 -14.70 31.66 9.68
N SER A 146 -14.70 32.98 9.43
CA SER A 146 -15.78 33.67 8.72
C SER A 146 -15.95 33.17 7.29
N ARG A 147 -14.85 32.89 6.59
CA ARG A 147 -14.88 32.34 5.22
C ARG A 147 -15.42 30.91 5.22
N LEU A 148 -15.01 30.07 6.18
CA LEU A 148 -15.48 28.71 6.32
C LEU A 148 -16.97 28.64 6.66
N LEU A 149 -17.44 29.47 7.60
CA LEU A 149 -18.86 29.59 7.94
C LEU A 149 -19.68 30.11 6.76
N SER A 150 -19.14 31.02 5.95
CA SER A 150 -19.79 31.52 4.74
C SER A 150 -19.98 30.41 3.69
N GLY A 151 -18.95 29.59 3.44
CA GLY A 151 -19.02 28.45 2.54
C GLY A 151 -20.05 27.40 2.99
N LEU A 152 -20.10 27.09 4.28
CA LEU A 152 -21.08 26.16 4.86
C LEU A 152 -22.52 26.73 4.80
N LYS A 153 -22.70 28.03 4.93
CA LYS A 153 -24.02 28.69 4.78
C LYS A 153 -24.52 28.67 3.34
N GLN A 154 -23.61 28.78 2.37
CA GLN A 154 -23.97 28.72 0.94
C GLN A 154 -24.31 27.29 0.50
N ASN A 155 -23.57 26.30 0.98
CA ASN A 155 -23.83 24.89 0.69
C ASN A 155 -23.67 24.02 1.94
N PRO A 156 -24.76 23.76 2.70
CA PRO A 156 -24.71 22.94 3.92
C PRO A 156 -24.28 21.49 3.71
N TYR A 157 -24.29 21.01 2.47
CA TYR A 157 -23.94 19.63 2.11
C TYR A 157 -22.55 19.51 1.46
N ILE A 158 -21.76 20.61 1.45
CA ILE A 158 -20.42 20.59 0.87
C ILE A 158 -19.51 19.64 1.65
N THR A 159 -18.72 18.83 0.91
CA THR A 159 -17.75 17.95 1.58
C THR A 159 -16.54 18.75 2.08
N GLN A 160 -15.87 18.25 3.13
CA GLN A 160 -14.65 18.89 3.65
C GLN A 160 -13.57 19.03 2.57
N THR A 161 -13.53 18.09 1.61
CA THR A 161 -12.57 18.10 0.50
C THR A 161 -12.90 19.18 -0.51
N ASP A 162 -14.16 19.42 -0.82
CA ASP A 162 -14.58 20.44 -1.76
C ASP A 162 -14.49 21.83 -1.13
N LEU A 163 -14.83 21.95 0.16
CA LEU A 163 -14.66 23.18 0.92
C LEU A 163 -13.18 23.58 1.04
N ALA A 164 -12.29 22.61 1.23
CA ALA A 164 -10.85 22.85 1.23
C ALA A 164 -10.34 23.38 -0.12
N LYS A 165 -10.81 22.82 -1.23
CA LYS A 165 -10.48 23.31 -2.59
C LYS A 165 -11.02 24.72 -2.84
N GLU A 166 -12.28 24.98 -2.48
CA GLU A 166 -12.93 26.27 -2.69
C GLU A 166 -12.24 27.40 -1.91
N LEU A 167 -11.81 27.11 -0.68
CA LEU A 167 -11.13 28.07 0.18
C LEU A 167 -9.61 28.12 -0.04
N SER A 168 -9.05 27.26 -0.91
CA SER A 168 -7.61 27.07 -1.13
C SER A 168 -6.88 26.73 0.17
N LEU A 169 -7.49 25.88 1.01
CA LEU A 169 -6.95 25.41 2.29
C LEU A 169 -6.66 23.91 2.24
N SER A 170 -5.79 23.43 3.15
CA SER A 170 -5.62 22.01 3.33
C SER A 170 -6.88 21.41 4.00
N ARG A 171 -7.20 20.14 3.67
CA ARG A 171 -8.30 19.42 4.33
C ARG A 171 -8.11 19.38 5.86
N ARG A 172 -6.89 19.27 6.33
CA ARG A 172 -6.54 19.24 7.75
C ARG A 172 -6.83 20.58 8.43
N THR A 173 -6.53 21.69 7.77
CA THR A 173 -6.86 23.05 8.25
C THR A 173 -8.37 23.20 8.40
N VAL A 174 -9.15 22.78 7.39
CA VAL A 174 -10.62 22.80 7.45
C VAL A 174 -11.12 21.94 8.62
N GLN A 175 -10.59 20.74 8.81
CA GLN A 175 -10.97 19.87 9.94
C GLN A 175 -10.65 20.49 11.30
N ARG A 176 -9.47 21.10 11.45
CA ARG A 176 -9.08 21.77 12.70
C ARG A 176 -10.03 22.92 13.04
N ILE A 177 -10.28 23.82 12.09
CA ILE A 177 -11.18 24.98 12.29
C ILE A 177 -12.61 24.51 12.57
N MET A 178 -13.12 23.52 11.84
CA MET A 178 -14.45 22.93 12.12
C MET A 178 -14.55 22.36 13.53
N LYS A 179 -13.49 21.69 14.02
CA LYS A 179 -13.45 21.13 15.37
C LYS A 179 -13.43 22.23 16.45
N GLU A 180 -12.70 23.32 16.20
CA GLU A 180 -12.66 24.50 17.06
C GLU A 180 -14.06 25.16 17.12
N LEU A 181 -14.70 25.41 15.98
CA LEU A 181 -16.05 25.94 15.88
C LEU A 181 -17.11 25.07 16.61
N MET A 182 -17.00 23.76 16.48
CA MET A 182 -17.91 22.84 17.20
C MET A 182 -17.71 22.87 18.71
N ASN A 183 -16.46 23.05 19.18
CA ASN A 183 -16.14 23.16 20.61
C ASN A 183 -16.61 24.50 21.19
N ASP A 184 -16.61 25.57 20.39
CA ASP A 184 -17.05 26.91 20.77
C ASP A 184 -18.57 27.12 20.66
N GLY A 185 -19.31 26.06 20.25
CA GLY A 185 -20.76 26.07 20.16
C GLY A 185 -21.35 26.97 19.07
N LYS A 186 -20.56 27.17 18.00
CA LYS A 186 -20.96 27.97 16.81
C LYS A 186 -21.41 27.08 15.68
#